data_568cbc7e8a820135accbb9d53fffa254
#
_entry.id   568cbc7e8a820135accbb9d53fffa254
#
_cell.length_a   1.000
_cell.length_b   1.000
_cell.length_c   1.000
_cell.angle_alpha   90.00
_cell.angle_beta   90.00
_cell.angle_gamma   90.00
#
_symmetry.space_group_name_H-M   'P 1'
#
loop_
_entity.id
_entity.type
_entity.pdbx_description
1 polymer ?
#
loop_
_entity_poly.entity_id
_entity_poly.type
_entity_poly.pdbx_seq_one_letter_code
_entity_poly.pdbx_strand_id
1 'polypeptide(L)'
;MENKKLDLDSFGEIMDKFILENEVGMSIIMPEGTIEPEIQDNTGMGPVMQFYILLNALSRIVTETMDLMGIEKDAREDLVDVILDLVKKDIMEG
;
A
#
# COMPACT_ATOMS: atom_id res chain seq x y z
N MET A 1 -18.69 -7.71 25.08
CA MET A 1 -18.56 -7.28 23.69
C MET A 1 -17.42 -7.99 23.01
N GLU A 2 -17.68 -8.50 21.87
CA GLU A 2 -16.65 -9.20 21.10
C GLU A 2 -15.62 -8.24 20.54
N ASN A 3 -14.37 -8.63 20.63
CA ASN A 3 -13.33 -7.95 19.90
C ASN A 3 -13.42 -8.36 18.43
N LYS A 4 -13.75 -7.43 17.60
CA LYS A 4 -13.77 -7.69 16.17
C LYS A 4 -12.35 -7.64 15.63
N LYS A 5 -11.88 -8.77 15.18
CA LYS A 5 -10.64 -8.79 14.40
C LYS A 5 -10.93 -8.19 13.03
N LEU A 6 -9.96 -7.47 12.52
CA LEU A 6 -10.03 -7.00 11.15
C LEU A 6 -10.05 -8.21 10.22
N ASP A 7 -11.14 -8.37 9.48
CA ASP A 7 -11.25 -9.42 8.49
C ASP A 7 -10.66 -8.92 7.17
N LEU A 8 -9.39 -9.25 6.95
CA LEU A 8 -8.67 -8.79 5.79
C LEU A 8 -9.20 -9.39 4.48
N ASP A 9 -9.75 -10.61 4.55
CA ASP A 9 -10.31 -11.24 3.35
C ASP A 9 -11.59 -10.52 2.91
N SER A 10 -12.50 -10.25 3.85
CA SER A 10 -13.71 -9.49 3.54
C SER A 10 -13.40 -8.07 3.11
N PHE A 11 -12.44 -7.43 3.76
CA PHE A 11 -12.00 -6.09 3.38
C PHE A 11 -11.47 -6.09 1.93
N GLY A 12 -10.60 -7.05 1.61
CA GLY A 12 -10.06 -7.19 0.27
C GLY A 12 -11.14 -7.42 -0.79
N GLU A 13 -12.11 -8.27 -0.49
CA GLU A 13 -13.22 -8.55 -1.40
C GLU A 13 -14.06 -7.31 -1.68
N ILE A 14 -14.37 -6.53 -0.64
CA ILE A 14 -15.14 -5.29 -0.79
C ILE A 14 -14.38 -4.27 -1.62
N MET A 15 -13.11 -4.09 -1.35
CA MET A 15 -12.27 -3.13 -2.08
C MET A 15 -12.09 -3.56 -3.53
N ASP A 16 -11.83 -4.83 -3.79
CA ASP A 16 -11.67 -5.36 -5.14
C ASP A 16 -12.96 -5.19 -5.95
N LYS A 17 -14.10 -5.49 -5.35
CA LYS A 17 -15.39 -5.32 -6.02
C LYS A 17 -15.61 -3.88 -6.41
N PHE A 18 -15.34 -2.95 -5.51
CA PHE A 18 -15.48 -1.53 -5.80
C PHE A 18 -14.58 -1.11 -6.95
N ILE A 19 -13.33 -1.54 -6.94
CA ILE A 19 -12.36 -1.20 -7.99
C ILE A 19 -12.76 -1.78 -9.34
N LEU A 20 -13.28 -3.01 -9.35
CA LEU A 20 -13.71 -3.66 -10.59
C LEU A 20 -14.97 -3.04 -11.18
N GLU A 21 -15.82 -2.47 -10.36
CA GLU A 21 -17.09 -1.87 -10.80
C GLU A 21 -16.99 -0.37 -11.09
N ASN A 22 -15.90 0.27 -10.73
CA ASN A 22 -15.72 1.72 -10.86
C ASN A 22 -14.35 2.05 -11.44
N GLU A 23 -14.26 3.19 -12.07
CA GLU A 23 -12.95 3.72 -12.46
C GLU A 23 -12.31 4.36 -11.24
N VAL A 24 -11.27 3.74 -10.73
CA VAL A 24 -10.59 4.18 -9.52
C VAL A 24 -9.21 4.70 -9.86
N GLY A 25 -8.92 5.90 -9.39
CA GLY A 25 -7.61 6.51 -9.58
C GLY A 25 -7.11 7.18 -8.32
N MET A 26 -5.80 7.15 -8.13
CA MET A 26 -5.14 7.83 -7.05
C MET A 26 -3.87 8.50 -7.58
N SER A 27 -3.59 9.70 -7.12
CA SER A 27 -2.35 10.39 -7.44
C SER A 27 -1.56 10.72 -6.18
N ILE A 28 -0.25 10.60 -6.28
CA ILE A 28 0.67 10.95 -5.21
C ILE A 28 1.68 11.93 -5.79
N ILE A 29 1.73 13.11 -5.20
CA ILE A 29 2.61 14.18 -5.65
C ILE A 29 3.51 14.59 -4.50
N MET A 30 4.80 14.70 -4.78
CA MET A 30 5.77 15.25 -3.83
C MET A 30 6.00 16.73 -4.20
N PRO A 31 5.37 17.67 -3.49
CA PRO A 31 5.58 19.08 -3.81
C PRO A 31 7.03 19.51 -3.65
N GLU A 32 7.45 20.44 -4.48
CA GLU A 32 8.80 20.98 -4.40
C GLU A 32 9.06 21.56 -3.01
N GLY A 33 10.21 21.23 -2.46
CA GLY A 33 10.62 21.73 -1.14
C GLY A 33 10.09 20.97 0.05
N THR A 34 9.39 19.84 -0.17
CA THR A 34 8.89 19.02 0.93
C THR A 34 9.04 17.54 0.59
N ILE A 35 9.13 16.73 1.64
CA ILE A 35 9.08 15.26 1.50
C ILE A 35 7.72 14.70 1.91
N GLU A 36 6.75 15.58 2.14
CA GLU A 36 5.39 15.17 2.50
C GLU A 36 4.55 15.01 1.24
N PRO A 37 4.10 13.79 0.93
CA PRO A 37 3.30 13.57 -0.28
C PRO A 37 1.90 14.14 -0.14
N GLU A 38 1.38 14.66 -1.23
CA GLU A 38 -0.03 14.99 -1.38
C GLU A 38 -0.71 13.82 -2.09
N ILE A 39 -1.74 13.26 -1.46
CA ILE A 39 -2.42 12.09 -1.96
C ILE A 39 -3.88 12.44 -2.24
N GLN A 40 -4.33 12.13 -3.45
CA GLN A 40 -5.71 12.36 -3.88
C GLN A 40 -6.26 11.12 -4.54
N ASP A 41 -7.55 10.88 -4.34
CA ASP A 41 -8.25 9.79 -5.00
C ASP A 41 -9.63 10.23 -5.45
N ASN A 42 -10.21 9.49 -6.38
CA ASN A 42 -11.53 9.81 -6.93
C ASN A 42 -12.67 9.00 -6.33
N THR A 43 -12.42 8.27 -5.25
CA THR A 43 -13.41 7.33 -4.70
C THR A 43 -14.32 7.95 -3.66
N GLY A 44 -13.88 9.02 -3.02
CA GLY A 44 -14.57 9.59 -1.86
C GLY A 44 -14.44 8.75 -0.59
N MET A 45 -13.71 7.66 -0.62
CA MET A 45 -13.52 6.78 0.53
C MET A 45 -12.35 7.21 1.43
N GLY A 46 -11.54 8.15 0.95
CA GLY A 46 -10.45 8.70 1.71
C GLY A 46 -9.31 7.73 1.99
N PRO A 47 -8.68 7.83 3.18
CA PRO A 47 -7.47 7.06 3.48
C PRO A 47 -7.63 5.55 3.36
N VAL A 48 -8.81 5.01 3.60
CA VAL A 48 -9.04 3.56 3.54
C VAL A 48 -8.78 3.02 2.14
N MET A 49 -9.35 3.66 1.13
CA MET A 49 -9.14 3.26 -0.26
C MET A 49 -7.71 3.59 -0.70
N GLN A 50 -7.19 4.73 -0.30
CA GLN A 50 -5.81 5.12 -0.59
C GLN A 50 -4.82 4.08 -0.07
N PHE A 51 -5.04 3.62 1.15
CA PHE A 51 -4.23 2.55 1.74
C PHE A 51 -4.27 1.28 0.91
N TYR A 52 -5.47 0.84 0.50
CA TYR A 52 -5.61 -0.38 -0.27
C TYR A 52 -4.94 -0.29 -1.65
N ILE A 53 -5.15 0.82 -2.35
CA ILE A 53 -4.51 1.06 -3.65
C ILE A 53 -3.00 1.08 -3.50
N LEU A 54 -2.50 1.80 -2.50
CA LEU A 54 -1.07 1.92 -2.26
C LEU A 54 -0.45 0.56 -1.91
N LEU A 55 -1.14 -0.24 -1.13
CA LEU A 55 -0.66 -1.58 -0.77
C LEU A 55 -0.48 -2.46 -2.01
N ASN A 56 -1.45 -2.44 -2.91
CA ASN A 56 -1.37 -3.18 -4.17
C ASN A 56 -0.25 -2.62 -5.08
N ALA A 57 -0.15 -1.31 -5.17
CA ALA A 57 0.89 -0.66 -5.97
C ALA A 57 2.28 -0.95 -5.41
N LEU A 58 2.43 -0.90 -4.10
CA LEU A 58 3.70 -1.18 -3.44
C LEU A 58 4.15 -2.62 -3.70
N SER A 59 3.24 -3.57 -3.55
CA SER A 59 3.54 -4.98 -3.81
C SER A 59 4.07 -5.19 -5.23
N ARG A 60 3.43 -4.55 -6.20
CA ARG A 60 3.83 -4.64 -7.59
C ARG A 60 5.19 -3.99 -7.83
N ILE A 61 5.39 -2.77 -7.33
CA ILE A 61 6.64 -2.04 -7.51
C ILE A 61 7.81 -2.78 -6.88
N VAL A 62 7.61 -3.31 -5.68
CA VAL A 62 8.64 -4.08 -4.98
C VAL A 62 8.99 -5.33 -5.77
N THR A 63 7.99 -6.06 -6.25
CA THR A 63 8.20 -7.26 -7.05
C THR A 63 8.98 -6.95 -8.33
N GLU A 64 8.57 -5.93 -9.07
CA GLU A 64 9.25 -5.51 -10.30
C GLU A 64 10.69 -5.09 -10.02
N THR A 65 10.91 -4.39 -8.92
CA THR A 65 12.25 -3.95 -8.52
C THR A 65 13.14 -5.17 -8.22
N MET A 66 12.62 -6.12 -7.48
CA MET A 66 13.37 -7.34 -7.17
C MET A 66 13.70 -8.14 -8.42
N ASP A 67 12.77 -8.24 -9.37
CA ASP A 67 12.99 -8.90 -10.64
C ASP A 67 14.08 -8.19 -11.44
N LEU A 68 14.01 -6.86 -11.51
CA LEU A 68 14.99 -6.06 -12.24
C LEU A 68 16.38 -6.18 -11.64
N MET A 69 16.48 -6.26 -10.33
CA MET A 69 17.76 -6.40 -9.62
C MET A 69 18.29 -7.84 -9.58
N GLY A 70 17.50 -8.79 -10.06
CA GLY A 70 17.88 -10.20 -10.05
C GLY A 70 17.96 -10.81 -8.66
N ILE A 71 17.14 -10.32 -7.72
CA ILE A 71 17.14 -10.80 -6.35
C ILE A 71 16.46 -12.17 -6.28
N GLU A 72 17.16 -13.15 -5.73
CA GLU A 72 16.64 -14.51 -5.57
C GLU A 72 15.50 -14.55 -4.54
N LYS A 73 14.61 -15.54 -4.67
CA LYS A 73 13.43 -15.67 -3.82
C LYS A 73 13.78 -15.68 -2.34
N ASP A 74 14.85 -16.35 -1.95
CA ASP A 74 15.23 -16.46 -0.54
C ASP A 74 15.60 -15.10 0.06
N ALA A 75 16.23 -14.24 -0.75
CA ALA A 75 16.60 -12.89 -0.32
C ALA A 75 15.44 -11.91 -0.34
N ARG A 76 14.37 -12.22 -1.07
CA ARG A 76 13.20 -11.33 -1.16
C ARG A 76 12.48 -11.19 0.17
N GLU A 77 12.36 -12.27 0.92
CA GLU A 77 11.70 -12.23 2.23
C GLU A 77 12.45 -11.29 3.17
N ASP A 78 13.77 -11.38 3.20
CA ASP A 78 14.59 -10.49 4.03
C ASP A 78 14.43 -9.02 3.63
N LEU A 79 14.37 -8.75 2.32
CA LEU A 79 14.18 -7.39 1.83
C LEU A 79 12.81 -6.85 2.20
N VAL A 80 11.76 -7.66 2.08
CA VAL A 80 10.40 -7.28 2.48
C VAL A 80 10.35 -6.96 3.97
N ASP A 81 11.02 -7.77 4.80
CA ASP A 81 11.09 -7.54 6.23
C ASP A 81 11.75 -6.19 6.55
N VAL A 82 12.83 -5.85 5.85
CA VAL A 82 13.48 -4.54 6.01
C VAL A 82 12.54 -3.41 5.63
N ILE A 83 11.82 -3.53 4.52
CA ILE A 83 10.85 -2.52 4.08
C ILE A 83 9.75 -2.34 5.12
N LEU A 84 9.21 -3.42 5.63
CA LEU A 84 8.17 -3.38 6.66
C LEU A 84 8.67 -2.76 7.95
N ASP A 85 9.90 -3.04 8.35
CA ASP A 85 10.49 -2.43 9.53
C ASP A 85 10.67 -0.93 9.37
N LEU A 86 11.06 -0.47 8.19
CA LEU A 86 11.18 0.97 7.91
C LEU A 86 9.83 1.67 8.02
N VAL A 87 8.79 1.07 7.44
CA VAL A 87 7.43 1.62 7.50
C VAL A 87 6.93 1.64 8.94
N LYS A 88 7.14 0.55 9.66
CA LYS A 88 6.75 0.44 11.06
C LYS A 88 7.41 1.51 11.91
N LYS A 89 8.71 1.69 11.74
CA LYS A 89 9.46 2.70 12.47
C LYS A 89 8.91 4.09 12.21
N ASP A 90 8.65 4.41 10.96
CA ASP A 90 8.12 5.72 10.57
C ASP A 90 6.75 5.98 11.19
N ILE A 91 5.87 4.98 11.17
CA ILE A 91 4.52 5.08 11.77
C ILE A 91 4.61 5.27 13.29
N MET A 92 5.46 4.50 13.94
CA MET A 92 5.55 4.49 15.41
C MET A 92 6.26 5.72 15.97
N GLU A 93 7.16 6.31 15.23
CA GLU A 93 7.90 7.51 15.64
C GLU A 93 7.26 8.81 15.14
N GLY A 94 6.44 8.70 14.11
CA GLY A 94 5.71 9.83 13.55
C GLY A 94 4.50 10.16 14.36
#